data_3c35adf1b0bf7e38d570c9527c9994fd
#
_entry.id   3c35adf1b0bf7e38d570c9527c9994fd
#
_cell.length_a   1.000
_cell.length_b   1.000
_cell.length_c   1.000
_cell.angle_alpha   90.00
_cell.angle_beta   90.00
_cell.angle_gamma   90.00
#
_symmetry.space_group_name_H-M   'P 1'
#
loop_
_entity.id
_entity.type
_entity.pdbx_description
1 polymer ?
#
loop_
_entity_poly.entity_id
_entity_poly.type
_entity_poly.pdbx_seq_one_letter_code
_entity_poly.pdbx_strand_id
1 'polypeptide(L)'
;MLSMKNKTIAPTDSGIAKVEKCLVLKNLYDAENIELNHLLGASLRAYAMMHRDTDYVVKDGEVVIVDEFTGRLMFGRRYSDGLHQAIEAKEGLKVERESQTLASVTFQNYFRMYDKLSGMTGTAKTEEKDLSIFMD
;
A
#
# COMPACT_ATOMS: atom_id res chain seq x y z
N MET A 1 23.92 -7.77 -3.74
CA MET A 1 23.68 -8.26 -2.38
C MET A 1 22.75 -7.28 -1.69
N LEU A 2 21.72 -7.77 -1.00
CA LEU A 2 20.73 -6.94 -0.33
C LEU A 2 21.02 -6.88 1.16
N SER A 3 20.80 -5.75 1.80
CA SER A 3 20.87 -5.59 3.25
C SER A 3 19.46 -5.62 3.82
N MET A 4 19.17 -6.56 4.72
CA MET A 4 17.90 -6.66 5.44
C MET A 4 18.13 -6.26 6.89
N LYS A 5 17.62 -5.10 7.30
CA LYS A 5 17.51 -4.69 8.71
C LYS A 5 16.10 -4.14 8.94
N ASN A 6 15.42 -4.63 9.96
CA ASN A 6 14.12 -4.11 10.43
C ASN A 6 13.03 -4.04 9.35
N LYS A 7 12.79 -5.12 8.58
CA LYS A 7 11.82 -5.15 7.47
C LYS A 7 12.06 -4.05 6.40
N THR A 8 13.29 -3.54 6.30
CA THR A 8 13.67 -2.55 5.29
C THR A 8 14.72 -3.17 4.35
N ILE A 9 14.54 -2.99 3.07
CA ILE A 9 15.47 -3.44 2.03
C ILE A 9 16.12 -2.23 1.39
N ALA A 10 17.44 -2.27 1.28
CA ALA A 10 18.20 -1.30 0.51
C ALA A 10 19.22 -2.04 -0.38
N PRO A 11 19.47 -1.56 -1.60
CA PRO A 11 20.56 -2.07 -2.42
C PRO A 11 21.91 -1.75 -1.76
N THR A 12 22.88 -2.63 -1.92
CA THR A 12 24.28 -2.36 -1.56
C THR A 12 24.96 -1.59 -2.68
N ASP A 13 26.12 -0.96 -2.40
CA ASP A 13 26.89 -0.23 -3.42
C ASP A 13 27.19 -1.08 -4.64
N SER A 14 27.54 -2.35 -4.44
CA SER A 14 27.73 -3.30 -5.55
C SER A 14 26.45 -3.62 -6.31
N GLY A 15 25.30 -3.55 -5.65
CA GLY A 15 23.98 -3.69 -6.26
C GLY A 15 23.62 -2.49 -7.11
N ILE A 16 23.86 -1.29 -6.60
CA ILE A 16 23.64 -0.01 -7.31
C ILE A 16 24.48 0.01 -8.60
N ALA A 17 25.78 -0.28 -8.51
CA ALA A 17 26.66 -0.31 -9.68
C ALA A 17 26.20 -1.31 -10.76
N LYS A 18 25.61 -2.44 -10.37
CA LYS A 18 25.02 -3.40 -11.34
C LYS A 18 23.77 -2.84 -12.01
N VAL A 19 22.89 -2.19 -11.24
CA VAL A 19 21.66 -1.57 -11.78
C VAL A 19 22.03 -0.45 -12.76
N GLU A 20 22.93 0.44 -12.39
CA GLU A 20 23.43 1.53 -13.24
C GLU A 20 24.00 1.00 -14.55
N LYS A 21 24.80 -0.08 -14.48
CA LYS A 21 25.34 -0.73 -15.67
C LYS A 21 24.26 -1.36 -16.54
N CYS A 22 23.25 -2.02 -15.94
CA CYS A 22 22.17 -2.67 -16.69
C CYS A 22 21.24 -1.66 -17.36
N LEU A 23 20.96 -0.55 -16.70
CA LEU A 23 20.09 0.51 -17.21
C LEU A 23 20.84 1.60 -17.99
N VAL A 24 22.16 1.46 -18.13
CA VAL A 24 23.04 2.43 -18.82
C VAL A 24 22.92 3.83 -18.19
N LEU A 25 22.83 3.90 -16.87
CA LEU A 25 22.74 5.13 -16.09
C LEU A 25 24.13 5.54 -15.60
N LYS A 26 24.33 6.85 -15.49
CA LYS A 26 25.55 7.41 -14.87
C LYS A 26 25.46 7.41 -13.34
N ASN A 27 24.29 7.76 -12.81
CA ASN A 27 24.00 7.81 -11.37
C ASN A 27 22.52 7.56 -11.14
N LEU A 28 22.18 6.58 -10.35
CA LEU A 28 20.80 6.22 -10.01
C LEU A 28 20.08 7.30 -9.17
N TYR A 29 20.84 8.08 -8.41
CA TYR A 29 20.30 9.09 -7.49
C TYR A 29 20.19 10.49 -8.09
N ASP A 30 20.47 10.65 -9.37
CA ASP A 30 20.25 11.93 -10.05
C ASP A 30 18.76 12.29 -10.08
N ALA A 31 18.46 13.59 -10.10
CA ALA A 31 17.10 14.09 -10.11
C ALA A 31 16.25 13.54 -11.28
N GLU A 32 16.88 13.26 -12.41
CA GLU A 32 16.24 12.67 -13.60
C GLU A 32 15.85 11.19 -13.38
N ASN A 33 16.46 10.51 -12.42
CA ASN A 33 16.29 9.07 -12.14
C ASN A 33 15.46 8.79 -10.89
N ILE A 34 14.82 9.78 -10.28
CA ILE A 34 14.03 9.63 -9.03
C ILE A 34 12.95 8.57 -9.19
N GLU A 35 12.24 8.58 -10.31
CA GLU A 35 11.18 7.60 -10.59
C GLU A 35 11.75 6.18 -10.72
N LEU A 36 12.87 6.01 -11.41
CA LEU A 36 13.56 4.73 -11.54
C LEU A 36 14.04 4.20 -10.18
N ASN A 37 14.57 5.08 -9.34
CA ASN A 37 14.99 4.71 -7.98
C ASN A 37 13.80 4.25 -7.13
N HIS A 38 12.66 4.94 -7.23
CA HIS A 38 11.42 4.55 -6.57
C HIS A 38 10.92 3.18 -7.05
N LEU A 39 10.87 2.96 -8.36
CA LEU A 39 10.47 1.69 -8.96
C LEU A 39 11.40 0.54 -8.56
N LEU A 40 12.72 0.80 -8.50
CA LEU A 40 13.70 -0.16 -8.02
C LEU A 40 13.42 -0.55 -6.56
N GLY A 41 13.14 0.43 -5.69
CA GLY A 41 12.79 0.18 -4.29
C GLY A 41 11.53 -0.68 -4.15
N ALA A 42 10.48 -0.38 -4.91
CA ALA A 42 9.25 -1.17 -4.94
C ALA A 42 9.50 -2.61 -5.44
N SER A 43 10.29 -2.76 -6.51
CA SER A 43 10.66 -4.06 -7.08
C SER A 43 11.47 -4.91 -6.09
N LEU A 44 12.44 -4.32 -5.40
CA LEU A 44 13.23 -5.01 -4.39
C LEU A 44 12.35 -5.50 -3.23
N ARG A 45 11.41 -4.66 -2.77
CA ARG A 45 10.43 -5.07 -1.74
C ARG A 45 9.56 -6.22 -2.23
N ALA A 46 9.03 -6.14 -3.45
CA ALA A 46 8.18 -7.17 -4.02
C ALA A 46 8.90 -8.52 -4.13
N TYR A 47 10.16 -8.53 -4.58
CA TYR A 47 10.91 -9.77 -4.78
C TYR A 47 11.42 -10.39 -3.48
N ALA A 48 11.91 -9.59 -2.55
CA ALA A 48 12.61 -10.11 -1.38
C ALA A 48 11.76 -10.19 -0.11
N MET A 49 10.65 -9.46 -0.04
CA MET A 49 9.83 -9.41 1.17
C MET A 49 8.40 -9.91 0.96
N MET A 50 7.88 -9.86 -0.27
CA MET A 50 6.50 -10.26 -0.53
C MET A 50 6.46 -11.69 -1.07
N HIS A 51 5.80 -12.58 -0.31
CA HIS A 51 5.71 -14.00 -0.61
C HIS A 51 4.29 -14.36 -1.03
N ARG A 52 4.20 -15.04 -2.16
CA ARG A 52 2.93 -15.60 -2.64
C ARG A 52 2.41 -16.61 -1.61
N ASP A 53 1.10 -16.68 -1.47
CA ASP A 53 0.37 -17.55 -0.55
C ASP A 53 0.57 -17.24 0.95
N THR A 54 1.30 -16.15 1.26
CA THR A 54 1.50 -15.64 2.61
C THR A 54 1.05 -14.19 2.72
N ASP A 55 1.66 -13.29 1.93
CA ASP A 55 1.35 -11.86 1.95
C ASP A 55 0.27 -11.49 0.92
N TYR A 56 0.21 -12.25 -0.16
CA TYR A 56 -0.78 -12.10 -1.22
C TYR A 56 -1.05 -13.43 -1.93
N VAL A 57 -2.18 -13.51 -2.62
CA VAL A 57 -2.52 -14.59 -3.55
C VAL A 57 -2.79 -14.01 -4.93
N VAL A 58 -2.64 -14.87 -5.95
CA VAL A 58 -3.07 -14.54 -7.32
C VAL A 58 -4.39 -15.25 -7.56
N LYS A 59 -5.45 -14.49 -7.81
CA LYS A 59 -6.79 -15.00 -8.08
C LYS A 59 -7.42 -14.24 -9.23
N ASP A 60 -8.00 -14.96 -10.17
CA ASP A 60 -8.70 -14.41 -11.35
C ASP A 60 -7.83 -13.43 -12.18
N GLY A 61 -6.51 -13.60 -12.15
CA GLY A 61 -5.55 -12.72 -12.83
C GLY A 61 -5.19 -11.45 -12.07
N GLU A 62 -5.59 -11.34 -10.82
CA GLU A 62 -5.32 -10.19 -9.95
C GLU A 62 -4.54 -10.59 -8.70
N VAL A 63 -3.79 -9.65 -8.16
CA VAL A 63 -3.12 -9.77 -6.86
C VAL A 63 -4.11 -9.39 -5.77
N VAL A 64 -4.39 -10.31 -4.85
CA VAL A 64 -5.26 -10.07 -3.69
C VAL A 64 -4.43 -10.15 -2.41
N ILE A 65 -4.50 -9.10 -1.61
CA ILE A 65 -3.77 -9.01 -0.33
C ILE A 65 -4.33 -10.00 0.68
N VAL A 66 -3.45 -10.65 1.43
CA VAL A 66 -3.81 -11.46 2.60
C VAL A 66 -3.55 -10.63 3.86
N ASP A 67 -4.53 -10.53 4.72
CA ASP A 67 -4.38 -9.89 6.03
C ASP A 67 -3.46 -10.72 6.93
N GLU A 68 -2.39 -10.11 7.42
CA GLU A 68 -1.35 -10.78 8.22
C GLU A 68 -1.90 -11.39 9.52
N PHE A 69 -2.93 -10.79 10.11
CA PHE A 69 -3.48 -11.22 11.40
C PHE A 69 -4.61 -12.22 11.28
N THR A 70 -5.46 -12.06 10.29
CA THR A 70 -6.68 -12.88 10.14
C THR A 70 -6.59 -13.91 9.03
N GLY A 71 -5.60 -13.80 8.13
CA GLY A 71 -5.48 -14.63 6.94
C GLY A 71 -6.60 -14.39 5.91
N ARG A 72 -7.41 -13.34 6.09
CA ARG A 72 -8.52 -13.03 5.17
C ARG A 72 -8.03 -12.36 3.89
N LEU A 73 -8.67 -12.69 2.79
CA LEU A 73 -8.44 -12.05 1.51
C LEU A 73 -9.09 -10.65 1.49
N MET A 74 -8.29 -9.64 1.16
CA MET A 74 -8.70 -8.24 1.15
C MET A 74 -8.93 -7.77 -0.29
N PHE A 75 -10.09 -8.11 -0.83
CA PHE A 75 -10.47 -7.70 -2.19
C PHE A 75 -10.59 -6.17 -2.32
N GLY A 76 -10.20 -5.64 -3.47
CA GLY A 76 -10.27 -4.22 -3.77
C GLY A 76 -9.23 -3.34 -3.04
N ARG A 77 -8.41 -3.92 -2.16
CA ARG A 77 -7.27 -3.22 -1.55
C ARG A 77 -6.00 -3.44 -2.37
N ARG A 78 -5.17 -2.40 -2.42
CA ARG A 78 -3.89 -2.42 -3.11
C ARG A 78 -2.79 -1.88 -2.19
N TYR A 79 -1.59 -2.40 -2.33
CA TYR A 79 -0.41 -1.82 -1.68
C TYR A 79 -0.10 -0.47 -2.32
N SER A 80 0.35 0.49 -1.52
CA SER A 80 0.77 1.81 -1.97
C SER A 80 2.19 1.83 -2.54
N ASP A 81 2.62 2.99 -2.98
CA ASP A 81 4.00 3.30 -3.38
C ASP A 81 4.58 2.38 -4.46
N GLY A 82 3.76 2.00 -5.44
CA GLY A 82 4.18 1.16 -6.55
C GLY A 82 4.42 -0.31 -6.20
N LEU A 83 4.25 -0.72 -4.92
CA LEU A 83 4.49 -2.08 -4.48
C LEU A 83 3.51 -3.07 -5.12
N HIS A 84 2.24 -2.70 -5.26
CA HIS A 84 1.24 -3.57 -5.87
C HIS A 84 1.57 -3.85 -7.35
N GLN A 85 1.92 -2.81 -8.09
CA GLN A 85 2.35 -2.90 -9.47
C GLN A 85 3.63 -3.75 -9.63
N ALA A 86 4.57 -3.62 -8.69
CA ALA A 86 5.78 -4.43 -8.67
C ALA A 86 5.47 -5.92 -8.43
N ILE A 87 4.46 -6.24 -7.62
CA ILE A 87 4.01 -7.62 -7.40
C ILE A 87 3.27 -8.13 -8.65
N GLU A 88 2.41 -7.33 -9.27
CA GLU A 88 1.75 -7.67 -10.54
C GLU A 88 2.78 -8.00 -11.62
N ALA A 89 3.83 -7.18 -11.76
CA ALA A 89 4.93 -7.41 -12.68
C ALA A 89 5.73 -8.68 -12.33
N LYS A 90 6.00 -8.93 -11.05
CA LYS A 90 6.68 -10.13 -10.55
C LYS A 90 5.92 -11.40 -10.94
N GLU A 91 4.59 -11.39 -10.85
CA GLU A 91 3.72 -12.52 -11.18
C GLU A 91 3.37 -12.60 -12.69
N GLY A 92 3.89 -11.67 -13.50
CA GLY A 92 3.62 -11.62 -14.94
C GLY A 92 2.18 -11.25 -15.28
N LEU A 93 1.50 -10.55 -14.38
CA LEU A 93 0.14 -10.07 -14.56
C LEU A 93 0.12 -8.72 -15.28
N LYS A 94 -1.07 -8.30 -15.74
CA LYS A 94 -1.26 -6.96 -16.26
C LYS A 94 -1.08 -5.95 -15.14
N VAL A 95 -0.12 -5.04 -15.30
CA VAL A 95 0.10 -3.95 -14.34
C VAL A 95 -1.01 -2.91 -14.49
N GLU A 96 -1.76 -2.67 -13.43
CA GLU A 96 -2.81 -1.67 -13.39
C GLU A 96 -2.31 -0.36 -12.78
N ARG A 97 -2.97 0.74 -13.18
CA ARG A 97 -2.64 2.07 -12.64
C ARG A 97 -2.96 2.13 -11.15
N GLU A 98 -2.19 2.91 -10.43
CA GLU A 98 -2.44 3.19 -9.03
C GLU A 98 -3.79 3.92 -8.87
N SER A 99 -4.57 3.48 -7.88
CA SER A 99 -5.83 4.14 -7.53
C SER A 99 -5.53 5.50 -6.91
N GLN A 100 -6.04 6.57 -7.52
CA GLN A 100 -5.93 7.90 -6.94
C GLN A 100 -7.10 8.17 -6.00
N THR A 101 -6.79 8.63 -4.79
CA THR A 101 -7.82 9.15 -3.88
C THR A 101 -8.30 10.49 -4.43
N LEU A 102 -9.51 10.54 -4.97
CA LEU A 102 -10.10 11.76 -5.53
C LEU A 102 -10.53 12.73 -4.46
N ALA A 103 -11.01 12.22 -3.32
CA ALA A 103 -11.44 13.02 -2.18
C ALA A 103 -11.40 12.18 -0.91
N SER A 104 -11.21 12.84 0.22
CA SER A 104 -11.37 12.27 1.55
C SER A 104 -12.37 13.11 2.35
N VAL A 105 -13.18 12.45 3.16
CA VAL A 105 -14.16 13.10 4.04
C VAL A 105 -13.92 12.62 5.48
N THR A 106 -14.03 13.52 6.44
CA THR A 106 -14.00 13.13 7.86
C THR A 106 -15.25 12.35 8.23
N PHE A 107 -15.19 11.52 9.27
CA PHE A 107 -16.36 10.78 9.76
C PHE A 107 -17.50 11.73 10.14
N GLN A 108 -17.20 12.86 10.78
CA GLN A 108 -18.22 13.86 11.12
C GLN A 108 -18.95 14.38 9.88
N ASN A 109 -18.23 14.78 8.84
CA ASN A 109 -18.83 15.27 7.61
C ASN A 109 -19.57 14.17 6.85
N TYR A 110 -19.05 12.93 6.88
CA TYR A 110 -19.72 11.79 6.27
C TYR A 110 -21.09 11.54 6.90
N PHE A 111 -21.18 11.50 8.23
CA PHE A 111 -22.45 11.30 8.93
C PHE A 111 -23.42 12.48 8.80
N ARG A 112 -22.93 13.71 8.64
CA ARG A 112 -23.77 14.89 8.35
C ARG A 112 -24.44 14.87 6.97
N MET A 113 -24.05 13.98 6.07
CA MET A 113 -24.68 13.81 4.76
C MET A 113 -26.02 13.07 4.83
N TYR A 114 -26.37 12.48 5.96
CA TYR A 114 -27.59 11.72 6.15
C TYR A 114 -28.65 12.54 6.88
N ASP A 115 -29.87 12.64 6.33
CA ASP A 115 -31.00 13.34 6.95
C ASP A 115 -31.47 12.65 8.24
N LYS A 116 -31.25 11.35 8.33
CA LYS A 116 -31.59 10.56 9.53
C LYS A 116 -30.40 9.69 9.90
N LEU A 117 -29.91 9.87 11.10
CA LEU A 117 -28.85 9.09 11.67
C LEU A 117 -29.32 8.43 12.96
N SER A 118 -29.06 7.14 13.13
CA SER A 118 -29.32 6.42 14.37
C SER A 118 -28.16 5.49 14.69
N GLY A 119 -27.91 5.30 15.97
CA GLY A 119 -26.86 4.42 16.46
C GLY A 119 -27.29 3.68 17.71
N MET A 120 -26.57 2.62 18.05
CA MET A 120 -26.75 1.88 19.28
C MET A 120 -25.43 1.76 20.03
N THR A 121 -25.47 2.03 21.32
CA THR A 121 -24.33 1.80 22.22
C THR A 121 -24.85 1.43 23.60
N GLY A 122 -24.18 0.53 24.28
CA GLY A 122 -24.49 0.15 25.66
C GLY A 122 -24.21 1.24 26.70
N THR A 123 -23.41 2.25 26.34
CA THR A 123 -22.93 3.33 27.22
C THR A 123 -23.46 4.73 26.83
N ALA A 124 -24.46 4.81 25.96
CA ALA A 124 -24.97 6.10 25.46
C ALA A 124 -25.36 7.07 26.59
N LYS A 125 -25.94 6.56 27.67
CA LYS A 125 -26.42 7.39 28.79
C LYS A 125 -25.28 8.01 29.59
N THR A 126 -24.14 7.34 29.69
CA THR A 126 -22.97 7.86 30.41
C THR A 126 -22.25 8.95 29.61
N GLU A 127 -22.35 8.92 28.29
CA GLU A 127 -21.71 9.85 27.34
C GLU A 127 -22.70 10.83 26.71
N GLU A 128 -23.91 10.99 27.31
CA GLU A 128 -24.99 11.82 26.76
C GLU A 128 -24.58 13.27 26.52
N LYS A 129 -23.74 13.83 27.42
CA LYS A 129 -23.24 15.20 27.28
C LYS A 129 -22.31 15.39 26.10
N ASP A 130 -21.47 14.42 25.84
CA ASP A 130 -20.52 14.47 24.72
C ASP A 130 -21.23 14.19 23.41
N LEU A 131 -22.20 13.30 23.40
CA LEU A 131 -23.04 13.02 22.23
C LEU A 131 -23.90 14.21 21.81
N SER A 132 -24.43 15.00 22.74
CA SER A 132 -25.23 16.18 22.41
C SER A 132 -24.45 17.26 21.67
N ILE A 133 -23.14 17.39 21.93
CA ILE A 133 -22.27 18.36 21.25
C ILE A 133 -22.07 18.03 19.75
N PHE A 134 -22.24 16.77 19.36
CA PHE A 134 -22.05 16.32 17.98
C PHE A 134 -23.38 16.24 17.19
N MET A 135 -24.53 16.44 17.83
CA MET A 135 -25.85 16.31 17.21
C MET A 135 -26.52 17.65 16.86
N ASP A 136 -25.93 18.79 17.26
CA ASP A 136 -26.27 20.15 16.84
C ASP A 136 -25.36 20.59 15.67
#